data_238b8abae50a785abe3e8906e4858065
#
_entry.id   238b8abae50a785abe3e8906e4858065
#
_cell.length_a   1.000
_cell.length_b   1.000
_cell.length_c   1.000
_cell.angle_alpha   90.00
_cell.angle_beta   90.00
_cell.angle_gamma   90.00
#
_symmetry.space_group_name_H-M   'P 1'
#
loop_
_entity.id
_entity.type
_entity.pdbx_description
1 polymer ?
#
loop_
_entity_poly.entity_id
_entity_poly.type
_entity_poly.pdbx_seq_one_letter_code
_entity_poly.pdbx_strand_id
1 'polypeptide(L)'
;MRLSGGRQLGYCTNVHAGESASEVLDSLRRVAAPVRERLGVEALGLGLYLSHRAAGEVDPPRLRDDLAALGLYAFTFNGFPYGGFHAGRVKEAVYRPDWTDPLRAAHTLRLAAIIDVVAPRDVAVPTISTLPLGWRIGWTQDQSDASARALVGVARGGRPVRICIEPEPGCIVESTRDAVRFFEGPIARAAGRDMDAVRAHLGVCYDFCHQAVAFEDPKDVIGQLTSAGIAIGKVQVASALELRDPGDAAALARLAGFDEPRYLHQTRARDGGGYVDDLPEALSRLPRDRPWRVHFHSPIDRDVAGPLGTTRADLQTALEQLRSGTVTTQFEVETYTWSVLPEAERPADDDALAAGLAREVSWARNALR
;
A
#
# COMPACT_ATOMS: atom_id res chain seq x y z
N MET A 1 6.81 9.16 12.04
CA MET A 1 7.95 9.65 12.86
C MET A 1 9.22 9.68 12.03
N ARG A 2 10.14 10.55 12.38
CA ARG A 2 11.47 10.63 11.75
C ARG A 2 12.41 9.59 12.38
N LEU A 3 13.15 8.87 11.54
CA LEU A 3 14.19 7.95 11.95
C LEU A 3 15.58 8.49 11.49
N SER A 4 16.66 7.88 11.96
CA SER A 4 18.02 8.23 11.51
C SER A 4 18.17 8.08 9.98
N GLY A 5 19.09 8.85 9.37
CA GLY A 5 19.33 8.80 7.92
C GLY A 5 18.22 9.42 7.06
N GLY A 6 17.39 10.32 7.60
CA GLY A 6 16.31 10.99 6.86
C GLY A 6 15.09 10.10 6.59
N ARG A 7 15.04 8.90 7.18
CA ARG A 7 13.92 7.98 6.99
C ARG A 7 12.66 8.45 7.70
N GLN A 8 11.53 8.19 7.07
CA GLN A 8 10.18 8.48 7.58
C GLN A 8 9.48 7.15 7.86
N LEU A 9 8.83 7.06 9.01
CA LEU A 9 7.95 5.93 9.36
C LEU A 9 6.62 6.46 9.85
N GLY A 10 5.55 5.90 9.34
CA GLY A 10 4.19 6.17 9.75
C GLY A 10 3.28 4.99 9.48
N TYR A 11 1.98 5.25 9.44
CA TYR A 11 1.00 4.26 9.01
C TYR A 11 0.02 4.88 8.01
N CYS A 12 -0.63 4.04 7.20
CA CYS A 12 -1.60 4.43 6.20
C CYS A 12 -2.96 4.72 6.85
N THR A 13 -3.50 5.90 6.60
CA THR A 13 -4.81 6.28 7.15
C THR A 13 -5.99 5.69 6.37
N ASN A 14 -5.74 4.87 5.34
CA ASN A 14 -6.81 4.09 4.69
C ASN A 14 -7.47 3.06 5.62
N VAL A 15 -6.89 2.80 6.80
CA VAL A 15 -7.54 2.04 7.87
C VAL A 15 -8.70 2.80 8.51
N HIS A 16 -8.74 4.12 8.37
CA HIS A 16 -9.81 4.98 8.88
C HIS A 16 -10.92 5.14 7.85
N ALA A 17 -12.18 5.00 8.27
CA ALA A 17 -13.30 5.38 7.43
C ALA A 17 -13.40 6.91 7.30
N GLY A 18 -13.67 7.41 6.10
CA GLY A 18 -13.86 8.83 5.83
C GLY A 18 -13.80 9.15 4.33
N GLU A 19 -14.85 9.77 3.81
CA GLU A 19 -14.96 10.14 2.39
C GLU A 19 -14.95 11.66 2.16
N SER A 20 -15.20 12.46 3.20
CA SER A 20 -15.14 13.92 3.15
C SER A 20 -13.94 14.45 3.94
N ALA A 21 -13.54 15.69 3.69
CA ALA A 21 -12.45 16.34 4.41
C ALA A 21 -12.71 16.42 5.92
N SER A 22 -13.97 16.67 6.32
CA SER A 22 -14.35 16.70 7.75
C SER A 22 -14.24 15.33 8.40
N GLU A 23 -14.70 14.26 7.74
CA GLU A 23 -14.61 12.90 8.26
C GLU A 23 -13.15 12.45 8.40
N VAL A 24 -12.28 12.81 7.44
CA VAL A 24 -10.84 12.56 7.54
C VAL A 24 -10.26 13.26 8.77
N LEU A 25 -10.50 14.57 8.96
CA LEU A 25 -9.98 15.32 10.12
C LEU A 25 -10.51 14.74 11.43
N ASP A 26 -11.77 14.34 11.49
CA ASP A 26 -12.35 13.75 12.70
C ASP A 26 -11.72 12.37 12.99
N SER A 27 -11.46 11.55 12.00
CA SER A 27 -10.75 10.27 12.18
C SER A 27 -9.31 10.48 12.67
N LEU A 28 -8.61 11.50 12.16
CA LEU A 28 -7.26 11.84 12.63
C LEU A 28 -7.25 12.25 14.10
N ARG A 29 -8.26 12.98 14.56
CA ARG A 29 -8.41 13.34 16.00
C ARG A 29 -8.71 12.11 16.85
N ARG A 30 -9.62 11.23 16.41
CA ARG A 30 -10.06 10.08 17.19
C ARG A 30 -9.04 8.94 17.22
N VAL A 31 -8.25 8.75 16.15
CA VAL A 31 -7.34 7.60 16.02
C VAL A 31 -5.88 8.04 15.92
N ALA A 32 -5.51 8.91 14.97
CA ALA A 32 -4.10 9.20 14.70
C ALA A 32 -3.41 9.98 15.86
N ALA A 33 -4.09 10.94 16.45
CA ALA A 33 -3.55 11.65 17.60
C ALA A 33 -3.34 10.71 18.82
N PRO A 34 -4.29 9.83 19.21
CA PRO A 34 -4.04 8.79 20.18
C PRO A 34 -2.91 7.80 19.85
N VAL A 35 -2.73 7.42 18.56
CA VAL A 35 -1.56 6.61 18.14
C VAL A 35 -0.26 7.34 18.47
N ARG A 36 -0.15 8.64 18.12
CA ARG A 36 1.03 9.46 18.41
C ARG A 36 1.33 9.51 19.92
N GLU A 37 0.29 9.71 20.74
CA GLU A 37 0.42 9.77 22.19
C GLU A 37 0.93 8.44 22.78
N ARG A 38 0.38 7.31 22.34
CA ARG A 38 0.82 5.97 22.75
C ARG A 38 2.26 5.65 22.35
N LEU A 39 2.70 6.17 21.21
CA LEU A 39 4.08 6.03 20.75
C LEU A 39 5.05 6.93 21.54
N GLY A 40 4.57 7.91 22.29
CA GLY A 40 5.39 8.87 23.03
C GLY A 40 6.27 9.73 22.12
N VAL A 41 5.82 10.06 20.92
CA VAL A 41 6.58 10.85 19.94
C VAL A 41 6.02 12.25 19.80
N GLU A 42 6.91 13.24 19.59
CA GLU A 42 6.52 14.63 19.37
C GLU A 42 5.67 14.75 18.10
N ALA A 43 6.11 14.13 17.00
CA ALA A 43 5.40 14.14 15.74
C ALA A 43 5.32 12.74 15.10
N LEU A 44 4.12 12.36 14.64
CA LEU A 44 3.87 11.11 13.92
C LEU A 44 3.70 11.37 12.42
N GLY A 45 4.48 10.68 11.59
CA GLY A 45 4.29 10.66 10.14
C GLY A 45 3.08 9.82 9.73
N LEU A 46 2.41 10.24 8.67
CA LEU A 46 1.27 9.54 8.10
C LEU A 46 1.47 9.31 6.60
N GLY A 47 1.00 8.17 6.11
CA GLY A 47 0.55 8.01 4.76
C GLY A 47 -0.92 8.39 4.68
N LEU A 48 -1.20 9.56 4.15
CA LEU A 48 -2.55 10.09 4.17
C LEU A 48 -3.37 9.53 3.01
N TYR A 49 -4.53 8.98 3.30
CA TYR A 49 -5.56 8.65 2.33
C TYR A 49 -6.56 9.80 2.23
N LEU A 50 -6.78 10.28 1.02
CA LEU A 50 -7.84 11.22 0.68
C LEU A 50 -8.63 10.64 -0.50
N SER A 51 -9.91 10.39 -0.29
CA SER A 51 -10.82 10.07 -1.40
C SER A 51 -10.84 11.20 -2.42
N HIS A 52 -11.35 10.94 -3.61
CA HIS A 52 -11.58 11.97 -4.63
C HIS A 52 -12.41 13.15 -4.07
N ARG A 53 -13.43 12.86 -3.26
CA ARG A 53 -14.27 13.86 -2.62
C ARG A 53 -13.46 14.68 -1.61
N ALA A 54 -12.80 14.02 -0.65
CA ALA A 54 -12.00 14.70 0.34
C ALA A 54 -10.89 15.56 -0.29
N ALA A 55 -10.20 15.04 -1.31
CA ALA A 55 -9.19 15.78 -2.06
C ALA A 55 -9.76 17.00 -2.81
N GLY A 56 -11.06 17.01 -3.12
CA GLY A 56 -11.76 18.16 -3.70
C GLY A 56 -12.18 19.22 -2.67
N GLU A 57 -12.31 18.84 -1.41
CA GLU A 57 -12.83 19.68 -0.32
C GLU A 57 -11.72 20.30 0.54
N VAL A 58 -10.52 19.68 0.62
CA VAL A 58 -9.45 20.18 1.48
C VAL A 58 -8.82 21.48 0.94
N ASP A 59 -8.52 22.40 1.87
CA ASP A 59 -7.60 23.50 1.69
C ASP A 59 -6.20 23.04 2.15
N PRO A 60 -5.20 22.93 1.26
CA PRO A 60 -3.92 22.32 1.62
C PRO A 60 -3.13 23.05 2.73
N PRO A 61 -3.04 24.39 2.76
CA PRO A 61 -2.44 25.11 3.90
C PRO A 61 -3.13 24.83 5.22
N ARG A 62 -4.46 24.82 5.23
CA ARG A 62 -5.23 24.52 6.43
C ARG A 62 -5.06 23.07 6.87
N LEU A 63 -5.06 22.12 5.95
CA LEU A 63 -4.80 20.71 6.25
C LEU A 63 -3.43 20.52 6.90
N ARG A 64 -2.39 21.19 6.39
CA ARG A 64 -1.05 21.17 6.99
C ARG A 64 -1.09 21.68 8.45
N ASP A 65 -1.77 22.79 8.68
CA ASP A 65 -1.85 23.43 9.99
C ASP A 65 -2.69 22.58 10.97
N ASP A 66 -3.79 21.98 10.51
CA ASP A 66 -4.61 21.03 11.28
C ASP A 66 -3.80 19.77 11.67
N LEU A 67 -3.01 19.22 10.76
CA LEU A 67 -2.10 18.11 11.06
C LEU A 67 -1.06 18.51 12.12
N ALA A 68 -0.42 19.66 11.94
CA ALA A 68 0.60 20.15 12.88
C ALA A 68 0.02 20.37 14.28
N ALA A 69 -1.20 20.91 14.38
CA ALA A 69 -1.90 21.10 15.66
C ALA A 69 -2.14 19.79 16.41
N LEU A 70 -2.25 18.67 15.72
CA LEU A 70 -2.39 17.32 16.28
C LEU A 70 -1.03 16.62 16.52
N GLY A 71 0.10 17.28 16.22
CA GLY A 71 1.41 16.65 16.23
C GLY A 71 1.58 15.59 15.11
N LEU A 72 0.90 15.78 13.99
CA LEU A 72 0.92 14.89 12.84
C LEU A 72 1.56 15.59 11.64
N TYR A 73 2.06 14.81 10.68
CA TYR A 73 2.48 15.31 9.37
C TYR A 73 2.34 14.23 8.31
N ALA A 74 2.04 14.60 7.07
CA ALA A 74 1.99 13.67 5.96
C ALA A 74 3.31 13.72 5.17
N PHE A 75 3.95 12.57 4.96
CA PHE A 75 5.16 12.45 4.14
C PHE A 75 4.89 11.68 2.83
N THR A 76 3.81 10.93 2.79
CA THR A 76 3.35 10.17 1.64
C THR A 76 1.82 10.15 1.60
N PHE A 77 1.25 9.97 0.41
CA PHE A 77 -0.19 9.73 0.24
C PHE A 77 -0.43 8.34 -0.33
N ASN A 78 -1.54 7.71 0.12
CA ASN A 78 -2.11 6.57 -0.56
C ASN A 78 -3.16 7.06 -1.56
N GLY A 79 -2.79 7.09 -2.84
CA GLY A 79 -3.67 7.49 -3.95
C GLY A 79 -4.24 6.30 -4.72
N PHE A 80 -4.11 5.08 -4.16
CA PHE A 80 -4.61 3.87 -4.81
C PHE A 80 -6.15 3.85 -4.86
N PRO A 81 -6.90 3.89 -3.74
CA PRO A 81 -8.35 3.98 -3.81
C PRO A 81 -8.79 5.38 -4.26
N TYR A 82 -9.77 5.43 -5.16
CA TYR A 82 -10.36 6.69 -5.61
C TYR A 82 -11.43 7.22 -4.65
N GLY A 83 -12.16 6.31 -4.01
CA GLY A 83 -13.19 6.55 -3.02
C GLY A 83 -13.99 5.28 -2.72
N GLY A 84 -14.87 5.34 -1.72
CA GLY A 84 -15.71 4.23 -1.34
C GLY A 84 -14.95 3.05 -0.70
N PHE A 85 -13.73 3.26 -0.22
CA PHE A 85 -12.85 2.18 0.27
C PHE A 85 -13.42 1.46 1.51
N HIS A 86 -14.28 2.13 2.27
CA HIS A 86 -14.99 1.56 3.42
C HIS A 86 -16.47 1.22 3.13
N ALA A 87 -16.88 1.19 1.86
CA ALA A 87 -18.21 0.73 1.47
C ALA A 87 -18.43 -0.75 1.87
N GLY A 88 -19.68 -1.19 1.87
CA GLY A 88 -20.02 -2.57 2.26
C GLY A 88 -19.41 -3.64 1.35
N ARG A 89 -19.24 -3.33 0.05
CA ARG A 89 -18.57 -4.17 -0.95
C ARG A 89 -17.69 -3.27 -1.83
N VAL A 90 -16.40 -3.55 -1.82
CA VAL A 90 -15.40 -2.84 -2.62
C VAL A 90 -14.93 -3.73 -3.79
N LYS A 91 -14.39 -4.90 -3.48
CA LYS A 91 -13.90 -5.89 -4.45
C LYS A 91 -13.18 -5.20 -5.64
N GLU A 92 -13.49 -5.57 -6.87
CA GLU A 92 -12.86 -5.03 -8.09
C GLU A 92 -13.12 -3.54 -8.34
N ALA A 93 -14.09 -2.93 -7.62
CA ALA A 93 -14.39 -1.51 -7.76
C ALA A 93 -13.24 -0.60 -7.29
N VAL A 94 -12.32 -1.09 -6.42
CA VAL A 94 -11.14 -0.35 -5.98
C VAL A 94 -10.22 0.03 -7.15
N TYR A 95 -10.20 -0.77 -8.22
CA TYR A 95 -9.37 -0.53 -9.42
C TYR A 95 -9.99 0.48 -10.39
N ARG A 96 -11.10 1.12 -10.02
CA ARG A 96 -11.78 2.14 -10.85
C ARG A 96 -11.79 3.51 -10.17
N PRO A 97 -11.60 4.60 -10.96
CA PRO A 97 -11.17 4.62 -12.37
C PRO A 97 -9.75 4.09 -12.51
N ASP A 98 -9.47 3.36 -13.59
CA ASP A 98 -8.13 2.85 -13.91
C ASP A 98 -7.27 3.89 -14.64
N TRP A 99 -6.01 3.57 -15.00
CA TRP A 99 -5.11 4.53 -15.65
C TRP A 99 -5.43 4.84 -17.12
N THR A 100 -6.43 4.21 -17.70
CA THR A 100 -6.98 4.60 -19.02
C THR A 100 -8.03 5.71 -18.91
N ASP A 101 -8.57 5.90 -17.71
CA ASP A 101 -9.57 6.94 -17.43
C ASP A 101 -8.88 8.26 -17.03
N PRO A 102 -9.16 9.40 -17.70
CA PRO A 102 -8.57 10.69 -17.35
C PRO A 102 -8.87 11.15 -15.91
N LEU A 103 -9.91 10.64 -15.27
CA LEU A 103 -10.23 10.94 -13.87
C LEU A 103 -9.11 10.46 -12.93
N ARG A 104 -8.45 9.33 -13.24
CA ARG A 104 -7.32 8.83 -12.44
C ARG A 104 -6.15 9.81 -12.47
N ALA A 105 -5.74 10.26 -13.63
CA ALA A 105 -4.67 11.24 -13.78
C ALA A 105 -5.02 12.55 -13.09
N ALA A 106 -6.25 13.05 -13.26
CA ALA A 106 -6.71 14.28 -12.63
C ALA A 106 -6.70 14.19 -11.09
N HIS A 107 -7.14 13.06 -10.51
CA HIS A 107 -7.06 12.81 -9.08
C HIS A 107 -5.61 12.78 -8.59
N THR A 108 -4.74 12.05 -9.26
CA THR A 108 -3.32 11.96 -8.91
C THR A 108 -2.63 13.32 -8.94
N LEU A 109 -2.90 14.16 -9.95
CA LEU A 109 -2.38 15.54 -10.04
C LEU A 109 -2.90 16.40 -8.89
N ARG A 110 -4.16 16.23 -8.49
CA ARG A 110 -4.72 16.94 -7.32
C ARG A 110 -4.04 16.51 -6.03
N LEU A 111 -3.85 15.22 -5.81
CA LEU A 111 -3.10 14.72 -4.65
C LEU A 111 -1.65 15.25 -4.65
N ALA A 112 -1.00 15.30 -5.82
CA ALA A 112 0.34 15.87 -5.96
C ALA A 112 0.38 17.37 -5.60
N ALA A 113 -0.65 18.12 -5.96
CA ALA A 113 -0.76 19.53 -5.57
C ALA A 113 -0.96 19.72 -4.07
N ILE A 114 -1.72 18.81 -3.43
CA ILE A 114 -1.96 18.86 -1.98
C ILE A 114 -0.70 18.49 -1.21
N ILE A 115 -0.04 17.37 -1.53
CA ILE A 115 1.13 16.91 -0.78
C ILE A 115 2.33 17.85 -0.92
N ASP A 116 2.48 18.52 -2.05
CA ASP A 116 3.51 19.55 -2.30
C ASP A 116 3.45 20.72 -1.28
N VAL A 117 2.24 21.00 -0.77
CA VAL A 117 2.00 22.03 0.26
C VAL A 117 2.05 21.45 1.67
N VAL A 118 1.56 20.22 1.84
CA VAL A 118 1.34 19.60 3.16
C VAL A 118 2.59 18.92 3.70
N ALA A 119 3.43 18.36 2.84
CA ALA A 119 4.62 17.64 3.27
C ALA A 119 5.65 18.58 3.90
N PRO A 120 6.28 18.18 5.02
CA PRO A 120 7.37 18.95 5.62
C PRO A 120 8.55 19.10 4.67
N ARG A 121 9.30 20.22 4.77
CA ARG A 121 10.45 20.53 3.91
C ARG A 121 11.62 19.56 4.03
N ASP A 122 11.70 18.80 5.12
CA ASP A 122 12.69 17.76 5.34
C ASP A 122 12.35 16.42 4.67
N VAL A 123 11.16 16.30 4.07
CA VAL A 123 10.81 15.22 3.16
C VAL A 123 11.25 15.61 1.74
N ALA A 124 12.42 15.13 1.33
CA ALA A 124 13.07 15.58 0.09
C ALA A 124 12.18 15.36 -1.17
N VAL A 125 11.54 14.21 -1.28
CA VAL A 125 10.61 13.87 -2.37
C VAL A 125 9.41 13.13 -1.76
N PRO A 126 8.29 13.81 -1.49
CA PRO A 126 7.06 13.15 -1.09
C PRO A 126 6.59 12.15 -2.13
N THR A 127 5.89 11.10 -1.71
CA THR A 127 5.43 10.05 -2.60
C THR A 127 3.91 9.90 -2.60
N ILE A 128 3.38 9.36 -3.69
CA ILE A 128 1.97 8.96 -3.80
C ILE A 128 1.93 7.56 -4.41
N SER A 129 1.39 6.57 -3.69
CA SER A 129 1.14 5.27 -4.31
C SER A 129 -0.10 5.31 -5.18
N THR A 130 -0.12 4.50 -6.23
CA THR A 130 -1.24 4.40 -7.17
C THR A 130 -1.42 2.98 -7.67
N LEU A 131 -2.65 2.65 -8.10
CA LEU A 131 -2.97 1.33 -8.60
C LEU A 131 -2.09 0.92 -9.80
N PRO A 132 -1.83 -0.39 -9.96
CA PRO A 132 -0.93 -0.92 -10.99
C PRO A 132 -1.66 -1.09 -12.33
N LEU A 133 -2.03 0.03 -12.93
CA LEU A 133 -2.76 0.29 -14.16
C LEU A 133 -4.26 0.00 -14.06
N GLY A 134 -4.64 -1.21 -13.72
CA GLY A 134 -6.01 -1.67 -13.60
C GLY A 134 -6.09 -3.19 -13.47
N TRP A 135 -7.30 -3.70 -13.36
CA TRP A 135 -7.58 -5.13 -13.27
C TRP A 135 -7.27 -5.84 -14.60
N ARG A 136 -6.62 -7.01 -14.55
CA ARG A 136 -6.06 -7.69 -15.75
C ARG A 136 -7.09 -8.22 -16.75
N ILE A 137 -8.33 -8.52 -16.30
CA ILE A 137 -9.32 -9.19 -17.14
C ILE A 137 -9.78 -8.24 -18.25
N GLY A 138 -9.61 -8.69 -19.51
CA GLY A 138 -9.98 -7.91 -20.69
C GLY A 138 -9.04 -6.75 -21.04
N TRP A 139 -7.90 -6.64 -20.37
CA TRP A 139 -6.91 -5.58 -20.63
C TRP A 139 -6.12 -5.81 -21.91
N THR A 140 -5.88 -4.75 -22.67
CA THR A 140 -5.16 -4.78 -23.95
C THR A 140 -3.81 -4.05 -23.86
N GLN A 141 -2.94 -4.30 -24.87
CA GLN A 141 -1.67 -3.56 -24.98
C GLN A 141 -1.90 -2.05 -25.19
N ASP A 142 -2.91 -1.68 -25.98
CA ASP A 142 -3.26 -0.28 -26.21
C ASP A 142 -3.63 0.45 -24.91
N GLN A 143 -4.28 -0.24 -23.98
CA GLN A 143 -4.59 0.27 -22.64
C GLN A 143 -3.32 0.44 -21.79
N SER A 144 -2.37 -0.48 -21.90
CA SER A 144 -1.06 -0.34 -21.25
C SER A 144 -0.29 0.88 -21.77
N ASP A 145 -0.30 1.09 -23.08
CA ASP A 145 0.35 2.24 -23.72
C ASP A 145 -0.38 3.55 -23.40
N ALA A 146 -1.71 3.55 -23.30
CA ALA A 146 -2.49 4.71 -22.85
C ALA A 146 -2.18 5.07 -21.41
N SER A 147 -2.12 4.06 -20.51
CA SER A 147 -1.75 4.25 -19.10
C SER A 147 -0.34 4.81 -18.94
N ALA A 148 0.60 4.31 -19.74
CA ALA A 148 1.97 4.83 -19.74
C ALA A 148 2.03 6.31 -20.16
N ARG A 149 1.28 6.69 -21.20
CA ARG A 149 1.19 8.11 -21.62
C ARG A 149 0.60 8.99 -20.52
N ALA A 150 -0.44 8.52 -19.83
CA ALA A 150 -1.07 9.24 -18.72
C ALA A 150 -0.10 9.41 -17.54
N LEU A 151 0.59 8.35 -17.12
CA LEU A 151 1.60 8.39 -16.06
C LEU A 151 2.77 9.33 -16.40
N VAL A 152 3.30 9.25 -17.61
CA VAL A 152 4.34 10.13 -18.09
C VAL A 152 3.86 11.59 -18.13
N GLY A 153 2.60 11.81 -18.52
CA GLY A 153 1.98 13.15 -18.48
C GLY A 153 1.93 13.72 -17.07
N VAL A 154 1.56 12.91 -16.09
CA VAL A 154 1.57 13.31 -14.67
C VAL A 154 2.99 13.59 -14.18
N ALA A 155 3.96 12.73 -14.51
CA ALA A 155 5.37 12.94 -14.14
C ALA A 155 5.97 14.23 -14.69
N ARG A 156 5.62 14.61 -15.91
CA ARG A 156 6.03 15.88 -16.54
C ARG A 156 5.41 17.13 -15.89
N GLY A 157 4.44 16.98 -15.01
CA GLY A 157 3.82 18.08 -14.28
C GLY A 157 4.77 18.88 -13.38
N GLY A 158 6.03 18.43 -13.23
CA GLY A 158 7.15 19.18 -12.66
C GLY A 158 7.07 19.44 -11.15
N ARG A 159 6.16 18.81 -10.43
CA ARG A 159 6.12 18.89 -8.96
C ARG A 159 7.15 17.96 -8.34
N PRO A 160 7.78 18.34 -7.21
CA PRO A 160 8.79 17.49 -6.53
C PRO A 160 8.12 16.32 -5.79
N VAL A 161 7.29 15.56 -6.48
CA VAL A 161 6.53 14.42 -5.96
C VAL A 161 6.81 13.20 -6.82
N ARG A 162 6.93 12.02 -6.22
CA ARG A 162 7.07 10.76 -6.95
C ARG A 162 5.80 9.95 -6.90
N ILE A 163 5.27 9.59 -8.07
CA ILE A 163 4.14 8.67 -8.21
C ILE A 163 4.69 7.26 -8.25
N CYS A 164 4.22 6.41 -7.36
CA CYS A 164 4.71 5.06 -7.15
C CYS A 164 3.63 4.05 -7.54
N ILE A 165 3.84 3.34 -8.65
CA ILE A 165 2.98 2.23 -9.06
C ILE A 165 3.14 1.12 -8.02
N GLU A 166 2.03 0.56 -7.55
CA GLU A 166 2.00 -0.44 -6.49
C GLU A 166 1.61 -1.81 -7.05
N PRO A 167 2.57 -2.67 -7.44
CA PRO A 167 2.26 -3.99 -7.99
C PRO A 167 1.36 -4.78 -7.06
N GLU A 168 0.30 -5.39 -7.62
CA GLU A 168 -0.70 -6.11 -6.83
C GLU A 168 -1.22 -7.34 -7.55
N PRO A 169 -1.44 -8.47 -6.82
CA PRO A 169 -2.03 -9.68 -7.39
C PRO A 169 -3.33 -9.41 -8.13
N GLY A 170 -3.45 -9.93 -9.35
CA GLY A 170 -4.65 -9.78 -10.18
C GLY A 170 -4.67 -8.54 -11.09
N CYS A 171 -3.73 -7.62 -10.93
CA CYS A 171 -3.60 -6.44 -11.77
C CYS A 171 -2.67 -6.65 -12.98
N ILE A 172 -2.54 -5.63 -13.82
CA ILE A 172 -1.67 -5.67 -15.02
C ILE A 172 -0.20 -5.66 -14.63
N VAL A 173 0.18 -4.85 -13.67
CA VAL A 173 1.50 -4.89 -13.06
C VAL A 173 1.35 -5.64 -11.75
N GLU A 174 1.58 -6.94 -11.78
CA GLU A 174 1.33 -7.82 -10.67
C GLU A 174 2.63 -8.19 -9.92
N SER A 175 3.71 -8.34 -10.65
CA SER A 175 5.02 -8.76 -10.15
C SER A 175 6.08 -7.69 -10.38
N THR A 176 7.22 -7.87 -9.72
CA THR A 176 8.44 -7.07 -9.97
C THR A 176 8.84 -7.12 -11.44
N ARG A 177 8.76 -8.32 -12.06
CA ARG A 177 9.05 -8.49 -13.48
C ARG A 177 8.11 -7.68 -14.36
N ASP A 178 6.83 -7.61 -14.03
CA ASP A 178 5.87 -6.81 -14.80
C ASP A 178 6.15 -5.32 -14.63
N ALA A 179 6.52 -4.87 -13.43
CA ALA A 179 6.96 -3.49 -13.21
C ALA A 179 8.18 -3.14 -14.08
N VAL A 180 9.22 -3.98 -14.09
CA VAL A 180 10.41 -3.78 -14.93
C VAL A 180 10.02 -3.71 -16.41
N ARG A 181 9.22 -4.67 -16.91
CA ARG A 181 8.74 -4.67 -18.29
C ARG A 181 7.94 -3.43 -18.66
N PHE A 182 7.11 -2.95 -17.74
CA PHE A 182 6.30 -1.76 -17.96
C PHE A 182 7.17 -0.51 -18.06
N PHE A 183 8.17 -0.37 -17.18
CA PHE A 183 9.10 0.77 -17.23
C PHE A 183 10.02 0.73 -18.45
N GLU A 184 10.59 -0.42 -18.81
CA GLU A 184 11.49 -0.58 -19.96
C GLU A 184 10.77 -0.55 -21.30
N GLY A 185 9.48 -0.88 -21.33
CA GLY A 185 8.65 -0.92 -22.53
C GLY A 185 7.73 0.30 -22.67
N PRO A 186 6.48 0.23 -22.20
CA PRO A 186 5.48 1.28 -22.38
C PRO A 186 5.90 2.66 -21.84
N ILE A 187 6.46 2.74 -20.63
CA ILE A 187 6.94 4.01 -20.04
C ILE A 187 8.09 4.58 -20.86
N ALA A 188 9.09 3.77 -21.22
CA ALA A 188 10.23 4.24 -22.00
C ALA A 188 9.80 4.77 -23.39
N ARG A 189 8.85 4.09 -24.05
CA ARG A 189 8.29 4.58 -25.33
C ARG A 189 7.55 5.91 -25.15
N ALA A 190 6.73 6.04 -24.11
CA ALA A 190 5.96 7.27 -23.85
C ALA A 190 6.84 8.43 -23.41
N ALA A 191 7.89 8.17 -22.65
CA ALA A 191 8.85 9.18 -22.17
C ALA A 191 9.77 9.69 -23.27
N GLY A 192 10.23 8.81 -24.16
CA GLY A 192 11.18 9.17 -25.21
C GLY A 192 12.46 9.79 -24.62
N ARG A 193 12.79 11.02 -25.02
CA ARG A 193 14.00 11.73 -24.56
C ARG A 193 13.93 12.20 -23.10
N ASP A 194 12.75 12.21 -22.49
CA ASP A 194 12.52 12.73 -21.14
C ASP A 194 12.63 11.62 -20.08
N MET A 195 13.20 10.45 -20.41
CA MET A 195 13.20 9.28 -19.50
C MET A 195 13.84 9.58 -18.13
N ASP A 196 14.90 10.38 -18.09
CA ASP A 196 15.56 10.74 -16.82
C ASP A 196 14.63 11.61 -15.93
N ALA A 197 13.93 12.58 -16.54
CA ALA A 197 12.94 13.37 -15.82
C ALA A 197 11.77 12.51 -15.34
N VAL A 198 11.32 11.55 -16.16
CA VAL A 198 10.26 10.61 -15.80
C VAL A 198 10.70 9.72 -14.63
N ARG A 199 11.92 9.20 -14.63
CA ARG A 199 12.48 8.40 -13.53
C ARG A 199 12.60 9.18 -12.22
N ALA A 200 12.79 10.48 -12.26
CA ALA A 200 12.78 11.32 -11.07
C ALA A 200 11.40 11.36 -10.38
N HIS A 201 10.33 11.24 -11.17
CA HIS A 201 8.94 11.41 -10.70
C HIS A 201 8.08 10.15 -10.74
N LEU A 202 8.56 9.04 -11.32
CA LEU A 202 7.92 7.74 -11.27
C LEU A 202 8.78 6.74 -10.51
N GLY A 203 8.12 5.78 -9.86
CA GLY A 203 8.76 4.68 -9.15
C GLY A 203 7.77 3.59 -8.81
N VAL A 204 8.17 2.72 -7.92
CA VAL A 204 7.36 1.62 -7.40
C VAL A 204 7.08 1.86 -5.92
N CYS A 205 5.86 1.61 -5.50
CA CYS A 205 5.51 1.35 -4.11
C CYS A 205 5.73 -0.15 -3.88
N TYR A 206 6.67 -0.48 -3.00
CA TYR A 206 6.95 -1.86 -2.66
C TYR A 206 6.05 -2.29 -1.50
N ASP A 207 4.97 -3.02 -1.81
CA ASP A 207 4.10 -3.62 -0.80
C ASP A 207 4.55 -5.04 -0.48
N PHE A 208 4.93 -5.28 0.78
CA PHE A 208 5.40 -6.59 1.21
C PHE A 208 4.32 -7.66 1.24
N CYS A 209 3.06 -7.29 1.50
CA CYS A 209 1.96 -8.24 1.43
C CYS A 209 1.77 -8.75 0.01
N HIS A 210 1.73 -7.83 -0.97
CA HIS A 210 1.52 -8.17 -2.37
C HIS A 210 2.64 -9.06 -2.92
N GLN A 211 3.91 -8.67 -2.65
CA GLN A 211 5.08 -9.45 -3.10
C GLN A 211 5.16 -10.82 -2.42
N ALA A 212 4.81 -10.88 -1.13
CA ALA A 212 4.76 -12.16 -0.41
C ALA A 212 3.69 -13.09 -0.99
N VAL A 213 2.52 -12.58 -1.37
CA VAL A 213 1.47 -13.37 -2.05
C VAL A 213 1.97 -13.88 -3.39
N ALA A 214 2.77 -13.10 -4.10
CA ALA A 214 3.43 -13.54 -5.34
C ALA A 214 4.59 -14.54 -5.12
N PHE A 215 4.95 -14.85 -3.88
CA PHE A 215 6.12 -15.67 -3.50
C PHE A 215 7.43 -15.10 -4.03
N GLU A 216 7.54 -13.78 -4.20
CA GLU A 216 8.79 -13.14 -4.61
C GLU A 216 9.75 -13.00 -3.42
N ASP A 217 11.04 -13.26 -3.65
CA ASP A 217 12.08 -13.05 -2.64
C ASP A 217 12.39 -11.55 -2.53
N PRO A 218 12.35 -10.94 -1.32
CA PRO A 218 12.60 -9.51 -1.15
C PRO A 218 13.95 -9.03 -1.69
N LYS A 219 14.98 -9.85 -1.59
CA LYS A 219 16.30 -9.51 -2.09
C LYS A 219 16.32 -9.43 -3.62
N ASP A 220 15.65 -10.38 -4.27
CA ASP A 220 15.53 -10.40 -5.73
C ASP A 220 14.70 -9.23 -6.23
N VAL A 221 13.61 -8.88 -5.54
CA VAL A 221 12.77 -7.71 -5.85
C VAL A 221 13.60 -6.42 -5.82
N ILE A 222 14.28 -6.17 -4.70
CA ILE A 222 15.12 -4.96 -4.53
C ILE A 222 16.22 -4.92 -5.60
N GLY A 223 16.89 -6.06 -5.84
CA GLY A 223 17.93 -6.18 -6.84
C GLY A 223 17.45 -5.90 -8.27
N GLN A 224 16.32 -6.47 -8.68
CA GLN A 224 15.74 -6.28 -10.01
C GLN A 224 15.33 -4.81 -10.24
N LEU A 225 14.60 -4.20 -9.31
CA LEU A 225 14.17 -2.80 -9.43
C LEU A 225 15.37 -1.85 -9.49
N THR A 226 16.33 -2.04 -8.61
CA THR A 226 17.55 -1.22 -8.55
C THR A 226 18.37 -1.35 -9.84
N SER A 227 18.56 -2.58 -10.35
CA SER A 227 19.29 -2.84 -11.59
C SER A 227 18.62 -2.24 -12.82
N ALA A 228 17.29 -2.17 -12.84
CA ALA A 228 16.51 -1.51 -13.87
C ALA A 228 16.48 0.02 -13.73
N GLY A 229 17.10 0.59 -12.69
CA GLY A 229 17.06 2.02 -12.40
C GLY A 229 15.66 2.52 -12.02
N ILE A 230 14.84 1.65 -11.44
CA ILE A 230 13.49 1.98 -10.96
C ILE A 230 13.57 2.29 -9.47
N ALA A 231 13.14 3.49 -9.09
CA ALA A 231 13.14 3.90 -7.70
C ALA A 231 12.06 3.17 -6.90
N ILE A 232 12.42 2.60 -5.75
CA ILE A 232 11.47 2.24 -4.71
C ILE A 232 11.17 3.50 -3.92
N GLY A 233 10.09 4.20 -4.28
CA GLY A 233 9.77 5.51 -3.70
C GLY A 233 9.24 5.40 -2.29
N LYS A 234 8.46 4.38 -1.99
CA LYS A 234 7.93 4.06 -0.66
C LYS A 234 7.75 2.56 -0.49
N VAL A 235 7.60 2.15 0.75
CA VAL A 235 7.37 0.77 1.17
C VAL A 235 6.11 0.70 2.00
N GLN A 236 5.17 -0.18 1.62
CA GLN A 236 4.09 -0.61 2.51
C GLN A 236 4.62 -1.75 3.39
N VAL A 237 4.70 -1.47 4.69
CA VAL A 237 5.12 -2.43 5.71
C VAL A 237 3.90 -3.23 6.11
N ALA A 238 3.66 -4.32 5.42
CA ALA A 238 2.48 -5.15 5.51
C ALA A 238 2.86 -6.64 5.55
N SER A 239 1.95 -7.50 5.97
CA SER A 239 2.17 -8.95 6.05
C SER A 239 0.95 -9.70 5.55
N ALA A 240 1.16 -10.72 4.72
CA ALA A 240 0.10 -11.57 4.21
C ALA A 240 -0.25 -12.71 5.18
N LEU A 241 -1.47 -13.26 5.08
CA LEU A 241 -1.80 -14.54 5.70
C LEU A 241 -1.09 -15.69 4.97
N GLU A 242 -0.65 -16.69 5.73
CA GLU A 242 -0.05 -17.91 5.21
C GLU A 242 -0.77 -19.16 5.75
N LEU A 243 -1.25 -19.99 4.86
CA LEU A 243 -1.73 -21.34 5.15
C LEU A 243 -0.61 -22.32 4.75
N ARG A 244 0.14 -22.80 5.75
CA ARG A 244 1.32 -23.66 5.53
C ARG A 244 0.96 -25.06 5.09
N ASP A 245 -0.12 -25.61 5.67
CA ASP A 245 -0.65 -26.94 5.37
C ASP A 245 -2.13 -26.86 5.01
N PRO A 246 -2.48 -26.73 3.72
CA PRO A 246 -3.88 -26.77 3.29
C PRO A 246 -4.53 -28.16 3.40
N GLY A 247 -3.78 -29.21 3.73
CA GLY A 247 -4.30 -30.54 4.08
C GLY A 247 -4.91 -30.58 5.49
N ASP A 248 -4.52 -29.67 6.38
CA ASP A 248 -5.10 -29.54 7.72
C ASP A 248 -6.49 -28.90 7.65
N ALA A 249 -7.51 -29.68 7.99
CA ALA A 249 -8.90 -29.22 7.98
C ALA A 249 -9.17 -28.09 9.00
N ALA A 250 -8.46 -28.06 10.12
CA ALA A 250 -8.61 -27.01 11.13
C ALA A 250 -8.00 -25.69 10.62
N ALA A 251 -6.87 -25.76 9.93
CA ALA A 251 -6.23 -24.59 9.30
C ALA A 251 -7.10 -24.02 8.17
N LEU A 252 -7.69 -24.88 7.33
CA LEU A 252 -8.63 -24.45 6.29
C LEU A 252 -9.89 -23.80 6.89
N ALA A 253 -10.46 -24.39 7.93
CA ALA A 253 -11.64 -23.84 8.61
C ALA A 253 -11.32 -22.48 9.25
N ARG A 254 -10.11 -22.34 9.82
CA ARG A 254 -9.65 -21.07 10.36
C ARG A 254 -9.46 -20.00 9.26
N LEU A 255 -8.88 -20.38 8.11
CA LEU A 255 -8.71 -19.48 6.97
C LEU A 255 -10.07 -19.03 6.41
N ALA A 256 -11.06 -19.92 6.33
CA ALA A 256 -12.40 -19.56 5.90
C ALA A 256 -13.05 -18.47 6.78
N GLY A 257 -12.62 -18.31 8.03
CA GLY A 257 -13.06 -17.22 8.90
C GLY A 257 -12.54 -15.84 8.51
N PHE A 258 -11.62 -15.75 7.55
CA PHE A 258 -11.14 -14.48 6.96
C PHE A 258 -11.87 -14.13 5.66
N ASP A 259 -12.77 -14.98 5.18
CA ASP A 259 -13.65 -14.63 4.06
C ASP A 259 -14.64 -13.55 4.50
N GLU A 260 -14.60 -12.41 3.81
CA GLU A 260 -15.44 -11.27 4.10
C GLU A 260 -15.85 -10.55 2.78
N PRO A 261 -17.01 -9.88 2.75
CA PRO A 261 -17.57 -9.42 1.48
C PRO A 261 -16.94 -8.13 0.92
N ARG A 262 -16.13 -7.39 1.69
CA ARG A 262 -15.69 -6.04 1.33
C ARG A 262 -14.53 -6.06 0.34
N TYR A 263 -13.44 -6.74 0.66
CA TYR A 263 -12.21 -6.74 -0.12
C TYR A 263 -12.01 -8.03 -0.90
N LEU A 264 -11.17 -7.99 -1.94
CA LEU A 264 -10.66 -9.18 -2.60
C LEU A 264 -9.52 -9.78 -1.78
N HIS A 265 -9.50 -11.11 -1.69
CA HIS A 265 -8.45 -11.86 -1.02
C HIS A 265 -7.80 -12.80 -2.03
N GLN A 266 -7.05 -12.20 -2.96
CA GLN A 266 -6.31 -12.95 -4.00
C GLN A 266 -5.41 -13.98 -3.32
N THR A 267 -5.51 -15.22 -3.75
CA THR A 267 -4.80 -16.34 -3.12
C THR A 267 -3.93 -17.06 -4.13
N ARG A 268 -2.71 -17.34 -3.77
CA ARG A 268 -1.74 -18.10 -4.56
C ARG A 268 -1.24 -19.31 -3.82
N ALA A 269 -1.14 -20.44 -4.55
CA ALA A 269 -0.44 -21.63 -4.10
C ALA A 269 1.01 -21.58 -4.58
N ARG A 270 1.95 -22.01 -3.72
CA ARG A 270 3.40 -22.00 -4.01
C ARG A 270 3.74 -22.83 -5.26
N ASP A 271 4.87 -22.53 -5.87
CA ASP A 271 5.50 -23.30 -6.95
C ASP A 271 4.56 -23.60 -8.13
N GLY A 272 3.83 -22.58 -8.59
CA GLY A 272 2.95 -22.71 -9.75
C GLY A 272 1.68 -23.54 -9.49
N GLY A 273 1.32 -23.74 -8.23
CA GLY A 273 0.08 -24.45 -7.82
C GLY A 273 -1.21 -23.72 -8.19
N GLY A 274 -1.11 -22.60 -8.92
CA GLY A 274 -2.26 -21.81 -9.35
C GLY A 274 -2.55 -20.61 -8.46
N TYR A 275 -3.47 -19.80 -8.93
CA TYR A 275 -3.96 -18.61 -8.22
C TYR A 275 -5.45 -18.41 -8.50
N VAL A 276 -6.10 -17.72 -7.61
CA VAL A 276 -7.50 -17.28 -7.74
C VAL A 276 -7.64 -15.85 -7.24
N ASP A 277 -8.73 -15.21 -7.68
CA ASP A 277 -8.93 -13.79 -7.41
C ASP A 277 -9.58 -13.52 -6.03
N ASP A 278 -10.17 -14.55 -5.40
CA ASP A 278 -10.78 -14.38 -4.10
C ASP A 278 -10.72 -15.67 -3.26
N LEU A 279 -10.76 -15.54 -1.93
CA LEU A 279 -10.60 -16.63 -0.98
C LEU A 279 -11.66 -17.75 -1.09
N PRO A 280 -12.96 -17.48 -1.31
CA PRO A 280 -13.95 -18.55 -1.50
C PRO A 280 -13.60 -19.50 -2.65
N GLU A 281 -13.02 -18.97 -3.71
CA GLU A 281 -12.57 -19.74 -4.86
C GLU A 281 -11.33 -20.59 -4.49
N ALA A 282 -10.41 -20.06 -3.68
CA ALA A 282 -9.24 -20.78 -3.21
C ALA A 282 -9.63 -22.02 -2.43
N LEU A 283 -10.56 -21.90 -1.48
CA LEU A 283 -11.04 -23.00 -0.64
C LEU A 283 -11.62 -24.17 -1.46
N SER A 284 -12.14 -23.91 -2.65
CA SER A 284 -12.75 -24.92 -3.54
C SER A 284 -11.83 -25.45 -4.61
N ARG A 285 -10.82 -24.69 -5.08
CA ARG A 285 -10.10 -24.99 -6.33
C ARG A 285 -8.59 -25.18 -6.19
N LEU A 286 -7.94 -24.54 -5.21
CA LEU A 286 -6.49 -24.62 -5.09
C LEU A 286 -6.03 -25.99 -4.57
N PRO A 287 -4.85 -26.49 -5.00
CA PRO A 287 -4.28 -27.73 -4.54
C PRO A 287 -3.93 -27.65 -3.04
N ARG A 288 -4.16 -28.76 -2.32
CA ARG A 288 -3.94 -28.83 -0.87
C ARG A 288 -2.60 -29.45 -0.45
N ASP A 289 -1.73 -29.70 -1.41
CA ASP A 289 -0.42 -30.32 -1.22
C ASP A 289 0.73 -29.34 -1.06
N ARG A 290 0.43 -28.04 -1.01
CA ARG A 290 1.44 -26.97 -0.92
C ARG A 290 0.90 -25.73 -0.24
N PRO A 291 1.77 -24.88 0.38
CA PRO A 291 1.36 -23.67 1.08
C PRO A 291 0.62 -22.67 0.19
N TRP A 292 -0.32 -21.92 0.79
CA TRP A 292 -1.00 -20.79 0.17
C TRP A 292 -0.64 -19.50 0.88
N ARG A 293 -0.60 -18.40 0.12
CA ARG A 293 -0.56 -17.04 0.65
C ARG A 293 -1.76 -16.26 0.16
N VAL A 294 -2.35 -15.50 1.07
CA VAL A 294 -3.61 -14.79 0.86
C VAL A 294 -3.37 -13.29 1.03
N HIS A 295 -3.82 -12.50 0.07
CA HIS A 295 -3.82 -11.04 0.15
C HIS A 295 -4.82 -10.58 1.23
N PHE A 296 -4.33 -10.56 2.44
CA PHE A 296 -5.01 -10.04 3.62
C PHE A 296 -3.94 -9.40 4.49
N HIS A 297 -3.98 -8.08 4.65
CA HIS A 297 -2.99 -7.34 5.43
C HIS A 297 -3.14 -7.67 6.91
N SER A 298 -2.41 -8.67 7.35
CA SER A 298 -2.45 -9.12 8.75
C SER A 298 -1.68 -8.16 9.66
N PRO A 299 -2.16 -7.87 10.89
CA PRO A 299 -1.41 -7.08 11.85
C PRO A 299 0.02 -7.60 12.05
N ILE A 300 1.01 -6.70 11.91
CA ILE A 300 2.44 -7.05 11.91
C ILE A 300 3.04 -7.16 13.31
N ASP A 301 2.34 -6.68 14.34
CA ASP A 301 2.80 -6.69 15.73
C ASP A 301 2.66 -8.07 16.41
N ARG A 302 1.94 -8.99 15.81
CA ARG A 302 1.62 -10.30 16.38
C ARG A 302 1.43 -11.37 15.31
N ASP A 303 1.50 -12.61 15.71
CA ASP A 303 1.10 -13.74 14.85
C ASP A 303 -0.42 -13.94 14.89
N VAL A 304 -0.98 -14.51 13.82
CA VAL A 304 -2.37 -14.92 13.79
C VAL A 304 -2.57 -16.10 14.75
N ALA A 305 -3.64 -16.05 15.55
CA ALA A 305 -3.94 -17.13 16.48
C ALA A 305 -4.32 -18.43 15.76
N GLY A 306 -3.82 -19.56 16.26
CA GLY A 306 -4.15 -20.90 15.76
C GLY A 306 -3.19 -21.41 14.69
N PRO A 307 -3.68 -22.26 13.75
CA PRO A 307 -2.83 -23.02 12.82
C PRO A 307 -2.39 -22.21 11.58
N LEU A 308 -2.80 -20.96 11.44
CA LEU A 308 -2.32 -20.08 10.36
C LEU A 308 -1.00 -19.44 10.73
N GLY A 309 -0.24 -19.06 9.70
CA GLY A 309 0.93 -18.20 9.79
C GLY A 309 0.73 -16.85 9.12
N THR A 310 1.78 -16.05 9.14
CA THR A 310 1.89 -14.83 8.37
C THR A 310 3.26 -14.74 7.72
N THR A 311 3.42 -13.83 6.78
CA THR A 311 4.71 -13.55 6.14
C THR A 311 5.57 -12.55 6.92
N ARG A 312 5.29 -12.34 8.21
CA ARG A 312 6.00 -11.38 9.08
C ARG A 312 7.51 -11.65 9.19
N ALA A 313 7.94 -12.91 9.15
CA ALA A 313 9.37 -13.23 9.18
C ALA A 313 10.08 -12.78 7.89
N ASP A 314 9.45 -12.96 6.73
CA ASP A 314 9.95 -12.47 5.45
C ASP A 314 9.99 -10.94 5.46
N LEU A 315 8.95 -10.27 5.97
CA LEU A 315 8.90 -8.83 6.17
C LEU A 315 10.06 -8.32 7.05
N GLN A 316 10.34 -8.97 8.17
CA GLN A 316 11.45 -8.58 9.04
C GLN A 316 12.80 -8.65 8.30
N THR A 317 13.06 -9.75 7.59
CA THR A 317 14.26 -9.92 6.77
C THR A 317 14.40 -8.84 5.71
N ALA A 318 13.30 -8.47 5.06
CA ALA A 318 13.28 -7.44 4.05
C ALA A 318 13.53 -6.03 4.64
N LEU A 319 12.95 -5.70 5.79
CA LEU A 319 13.19 -4.42 6.47
C LEU A 319 14.65 -4.28 6.89
N GLU A 320 15.31 -5.38 7.30
CA GLU A 320 16.74 -5.38 7.61
C GLU A 320 17.61 -5.00 6.40
N GLN A 321 17.22 -5.39 5.19
CA GLN A 321 17.91 -5.01 3.96
C GLN A 321 17.69 -3.53 3.61
N LEU A 322 16.52 -2.98 3.94
CA LEU A 322 16.15 -1.60 3.64
C LEU A 322 16.54 -0.59 4.72
N ARG A 323 16.94 -1.04 5.90
CA ARG A 323 17.23 -0.17 7.06
C ARG A 323 18.38 0.82 6.83
N SER A 324 19.25 0.60 5.86
CA SER A 324 20.32 1.54 5.50
C SER A 324 19.78 2.88 4.96
N GLY A 325 18.55 2.91 4.45
CA GLY A 325 17.94 4.08 3.81
C GLY A 325 18.51 4.45 2.44
N THR A 326 19.43 3.63 1.88
CA THR A 326 20.02 3.89 0.57
C THR A 326 19.08 3.59 -0.59
N VAL A 327 18.12 2.69 -0.39
CA VAL A 327 17.15 2.27 -1.41
C VAL A 327 15.88 3.12 -1.35
N THR A 328 15.36 3.33 -0.14
CA THR A 328 14.18 4.17 0.12
C THR A 328 14.25 4.78 1.51
N THR A 329 13.55 5.88 1.70
CA THR A 329 13.46 6.57 3.00
C THR A 329 12.04 6.64 3.55
N GLN A 330 11.04 6.07 2.86
CA GLN A 330 9.64 6.19 3.24
C GLN A 330 9.01 4.82 3.52
N PHE A 331 8.61 4.62 4.77
CA PHE A 331 8.02 3.40 5.29
C PHE A 331 6.65 3.68 5.90
N GLU A 332 5.65 2.93 5.48
CA GLU A 332 4.27 3.11 5.89
C GLU A 332 3.68 1.76 6.30
N VAL A 333 3.30 1.62 7.57
CA VAL A 333 2.55 0.43 8.01
C VAL A 333 1.17 0.47 7.38
N GLU A 334 0.78 -0.58 6.70
CA GLU A 334 -0.50 -0.66 6.03
C GLU A 334 -1.27 -1.93 6.41
N THR A 335 -2.22 -1.77 7.33
CA THR A 335 -3.12 -2.83 7.78
C THR A 335 -4.56 -2.32 7.76
N TYR A 336 -5.11 -2.10 6.57
CA TYR A 336 -6.47 -1.58 6.41
C TYR A 336 -7.56 -2.59 6.84
N THR A 337 -7.20 -3.83 7.06
CA THR A 337 -8.11 -4.95 7.37
C THR A 337 -8.56 -5.02 8.83
N TRP A 338 -8.11 -4.14 9.72
CA TRP A 338 -8.48 -4.16 11.13
C TRP A 338 -9.99 -4.27 11.38
N SER A 339 -10.81 -3.60 10.57
CA SER A 339 -12.28 -3.63 10.70
C SER A 339 -12.94 -4.90 10.16
N VAL A 340 -12.21 -5.72 9.40
CA VAL A 340 -12.68 -6.96 8.77
C VAL A 340 -11.98 -8.21 9.28
N LEU A 341 -11.14 -8.10 10.30
CA LEU A 341 -10.61 -9.25 11.03
C LEU A 341 -11.77 -10.13 11.55
N PRO A 342 -11.56 -11.42 11.82
CA PRO A 342 -12.52 -12.26 12.54
C PRO A 342 -13.01 -11.55 13.81
N GLU A 343 -14.30 -11.67 14.13
CA GLU A 343 -14.99 -10.86 15.14
C GLU A 343 -14.26 -10.76 16.49
N ALA A 344 -13.70 -11.88 16.96
CA ALA A 344 -12.97 -11.93 18.23
C ALA A 344 -11.62 -11.17 18.20
N GLU A 345 -11.13 -10.78 17.03
CA GLU A 345 -9.84 -10.10 16.84
C GLU A 345 -9.99 -8.63 16.43
N ARG A 346 -11.22 -8.21 16.12
CA ARG A 346 -11.51 -6.81 15.74
C ARG A 346 -11.33 -5.88 16.93
N PRO A 347 -10.82 -4.66 16.69
CA PRO A 347 -10.85 -3.63 17.74
C PRO A 347 -12.30 -3.27 18.09
N ALA A 348 -12.58 -3.15 19.36
CA ALA A 348 -13.93 -2.82 19.85
C ALA A 348 -14.34 -1.39 19.56
N ASP A 349 -13.36 -0.49 19.47
CA ASP A 349 -13.54 0.96 19.29
C ASP A 349 -12.27 1.62 18.71
N ASP A 350 -12.32 2.93 18.51
CA ASP A 350 -11.21 3.75 18.01
C ASP A 350 -9.98 3.69 18.94
N ASP A 351 -10.17 3.55 20.25
CA ASP A 351 -9.08 3.45 21.23
C ASP A 351 -8.32 2.12 21.10
N ALA A 352 -9.03 1.02 20.94
CA ALA A 352 -8.46 -0.29 20.70
C ALA A 352 -7.73 -0.34 19.34
N LEU A 353 -8.30 0.30 18.30
CA LEU A 353 -7.65 0.45 17.00
C LEU A 353 -6.35 1.25 17.13
N ALA A 354 -6.38 2.40 17.80
CA ALA A 354 -5.20 3.23 18.03
C ALA A 354 -4.11 2.48 18.80
N ALA A 355 -4.49 1.65 19.77
CA ALA A 355 -3.55 0.79 20.49
C ALA A 355 -2.91 -0.26 19.57
N GLY A 356 -3.68 -0.87 18.66
CA GLY A 356 -3.18 -1.79 17.65
C GLY A 356 -2.17 -1.15 16.72
N LEU A 357 -2.55 -0.04 16.11
CA LEU A 357 -1.69 0.74 15.19
C LEU A 357 -0.39 1.20 15.87
N ALA A 358 -0.46 1.63 17.13
CA ALA A 358 0.73 2.03 17.87
C ALA A 358 1.70 0.85 18.09
N ARG A 359 1.20 -0.36 18.33
CA ARG A 359 2.04 -1.57 18.42
C ARG A 359 2.69 -1.90 17.09
N GLU A 360 1.94 -1.85 15.98
CA GLU A 360 2.47 -2.10 14.63
C GLU A 360 3.58 -1.11 14.25
N VAL A 361 3.35 0.20 14.46
CA VAL A 361 4.37 1.22 14.20
C VAL A 361 5.58 1.05 15.11
N SER A 362 5.40 0.64 16.37
CA SER A 362 6.50 0.32 17.29
C SER A 362 7.30 -0.87 16.81
N TRP A 363 6.64 -1.92 16.33
CA TRP A 363 7.29 -3.10 15.76
C TRP A 363 8.13 -2.72 14.53
N ALA A 364 7.54 -2.01 13.58
CA ALA A 364 8.24 -1.54 12.37
C ALA A 364 9.43 -0.63 12.71
N ARG A 365 9.27 0.28 13.70
CA ARG A 365 10.37 1.12 14.20
C ARG A 365 11.54 0.30 14.72
N ASN A 366 11.27 -0.79 15.44
CA ASN A 366 12.31 -1.65 15.97
C ASN A 366 13.01 -2.46 14.88
N ALA A 367 12.29 -2.95 13.89
CA ALA A 367 12.84 -3.66 12.73
C ALA A 367 13.72 -2.76 11.83
N LEU A 368 13.45 -1.46 11.80
CA LEU A 368 14.22 -0.46 11.03
C LEU A 368 15.41 0.15 11.80
N ARG A 369 15.61 -0.16 13.06
CA ARG A 369 16.77 0.24 13.83
C ARG A 369 17.99 -0.64 13.55
#